data_b8bf13c8187e3f686fa667c8746029ab
#
_entry.id   b8bf13c8187e3f686fa667c8746029ab
#
_cell.length_a   1.000
_cell.length_b   1.000
_cell.length_c   1.000
_cell.angle_alpha   90.00
_cell.angle_beta   90.00
_cell.angle_gamma   90.00
#
_symmetry.space_group_name_H-M   'P 1'
#
loop_
_entity.id
_entity.type
_entity.pdbx_description
1 polymer ?
#
loop_
_entity_poly.entity_id
_entity_poly.type
_entity_poly.pdbx_seq_one_letter_code
_entity_poly.pdbx_strand_id
1 'polypeptide(L)'
;YDLNKILGGNYMANHEFGIMQNQPMNKERFDEYEPNKYDCIVVDDNFIEPILIDLQKLDCYWHTLQNPGKGLAYCGITLIPPESIKILLLQDKLEYTDLIYLANQAKEENKYIIHFGI
;
A
#
# COMPACT_ATOMS: atom_id res chain seq x y z
N TYR A 1 0.62 -14.33 -7.21
CA TYR A 1 -0.59 -14.14 -6.41
C TYR A 1 -0.85 -15.33 -5.51
N ASP A 2 -1.39 -15.07 -4.33
CA ASP A 2 -1.75 -16.10 -3.38
C ASP A 2 -2.98 -16.87 -3.88
N LEU A 3 -2.80 -18.14 -4.22
CA LEU A 3 -3.89 -19.00 -4.70
C LEU A 3 -5.00 -19.17 -3.66
N ASN A 4 -4.68 -19.05 -2.37
CA ASN A 4 -5.69 -19.17 -1.32
C ASN A 4 -6.71 -18.03 -1.36
N LYS A 5 -6.31 -16.85 -1.83
CA LYS A 5 -7.24 -15.74 -2.04
C LYS A 5 -8.24 -16.04 -3.15
N ILE A 6 -7.88 -16.90 -4.11
CA ILE A 6 -8.69 -17.18 -5.29
C ILE A 6 -9.45 -18.50 -5.13
N LEU A 7 -8.80 -19.54 -4.58
CA LEU A 7 -9.32 -20.89 -4.55
C LEU A 7 -9.89 -21.34 -3.21
N GLY A 8 -9.83 -20.49 -2.18
CA GLY A 8 -10.26 -20.83 -0.83
C GLY A 8 -11.76 -20.87 -0.59
N GLY A 9 -12.58 -20.96 -1.62
CA GLY A 9 -14.04 -21.05 -1.50
C GLY A 9 -14.72 -19.72 -1.24
N ASN A 10 -14.12 -18.85 -0.44
CA ASN A 10 -14.57 -17.47 -0.24
C ASN A 10 -13.51 -16.57 -0.82
N TYR A 11 -13.74 -16.05 -2.01
CA TYR A 11 -12.84 -15.09 -2.60
C TYR A 11 -12.81 -13.84 -1.72
N MET A 12 -11.64 -13.52 -1.19
CA MET A 12 -11.41 -12.30 -0.43
C MET A 12 -10.36 -11.46 -1.15
N ALA A 13 -10.77 -10.28 -1.59
CA ALA A 13 -9.85 -9.31 -2.17
C ALA A 13 -9.19 -8.54 -1.02
N ASN A 14 -7.91 -8.78 -0.80
CA ASN A 14 -7.15 -8.15 0.27
C ASN A 14 -6.01 -7.34 -0.30
N HIS A 15 -5.77 -6.19 0.33
CA HIS A 15 -4.57 -5.41 0.15
C HIS A 15 -3.64 -5.66 1.33
N GLU A 16 -2.34 -5.49 1.12
CA GLU A 16 -1.37 -5.64 2.18
C GLU A 16 -0.47 -4.40 2.20
N PHE A 17 -0.19 -3.91 3.39
CA PHE A 17 0.61 -2.70 3.57
C PHE A 17 1.70 -2.96 4.59
N GLY A 18 2.92 -2.53 4.31
CA GLY A 18 4.04 -2.64 5.22
C GLY A 18 4.95 -1.43 5.17
N ILE A 19 5.72 -1.23 6.23
CA ILE A 19 6.70 -0.14 6.29
C ILE A 19 8.02 -0.65 5.71
N MET A 20 8.60 0.14 4.79
CA MET A 20 9.91 -0.17 4.23
C MET A 20 10.99 0.36 5.17
N GLN A 21 11.76 -0.54 5.78
CA GLN A 21 12.82 -0.16 6.71
C GLN A 21 13.96 0.58 6.00
N ASN A 22 14.22 0.21 4.74
CA ASN A 22 15.21 0.87 3.91
C ASN A 22 14.51 1.69 2.84
N GLN A 23 14.99 2.91 2.59
CA GLN A 23 14.46 3.73 1.52
C GLN A 23 14.68 3.01 0.17
N PRO A 24 13.67 2.95 -0.70
CA PRO A 24 13.85 2.35 -2.02
C PRO A 24 14.90 3.11 -2.82
N MET A 25 15.72 2.36 -3.56
CA MET A 25 16.73 2.94 -4.44
C MET A 25 16.12 3.29 -5.79
N ASN A 26 16.69 4.29 -6.47
CA ASN A 26 16.10 4.84 -7.69
C ASN A 26 15.83 3.81 -8.79
N LYS A 27 16.75 2.86 -8.98
CA LYS A 27 16.63 1.83 -10.03
C LYS A 27 16.12 0.50 -9.50
N GLU A 28 15.84 0.42 -8.22
CA GLU A 28 15.35 -0.81 -7.61
C GLU A 28 13.93 -1.11 -8.07
N ARG A 29 13.65 -2.39 -8.37
CA ARG A 29 12.33 -2.84 -8.75
C ARG A 29 11.72 -3.71 -7.67
N PHE A 30 10.41 -3.56 -7.49
CA PHE A 30 9.61 -4.31 -6.52
C PHE A 30 8.51 -5.03 -7.29
N ASP A 31 8.85 -6.19 -7.83
CA ASP A 31 7.95 -6.97 -8.69
C ASP A 31 7.50 -8.29 -8.03
N GLU A 32 8.06 -8.62 -6.85
CA GLU A 32 7.78 -9.86 -6.16
C GLU A 32 6.78 -9.65 -5.03
N TYR A 33 5.84 -10.59 -4.88
CA TYR A 33 4.89 -10.57 -3.77
C TYR A 33 5.57 -11.11 -2.52
N GLU A 34 6.03 -10.23 -1.65
CA GLU A 34 6.82 -10.56 -0.46
C GLU A 34 6.29 -9.85 0.80
N PRO A 35 5.02 -10.09 1.20
CA PRO A 35 4.45 -9.36 2.33
C PRO A 35 5.15 -9.63 3.66
N ASN A 36 5.72 -10.83 3.85
CA ASN A 36 6.42 -11.16 5.09
C ASN A 36 7.72 -10.38 5.25
N LYS A 37 8.33 -9.96 4.16
CA LYS A 37 9.56 -9.18 4.19
C LYS A 37 9.35 -7.80 4.84
N TYR A 38 8.13 -7.28 4.77
CA TYR A 38 7.79 -5.95 5.27
C TYR A 38 6.84 -6.00 6.46
N ASP A 39 6.60 -7.18 7.00
CA ASP A 39 5.70 -7.37 8.13
C ASP A 39 4.33 -6.73 7.88
N CYS A 40 3.76 -7.00 6.72
CA CYS A 40 2.56 -6.35 6.24
C CYS A 40 1.32 -6.68 7.07
N ILE A 41 0.46 -5.67 7.22
CA ILE A 41 -0.92 -5.89 7.67
C ILE A 41 -1.80 -6.20 6.46
N VAL A 42 -2.91 -6.89 6.70
CA VAL A 42 -3.90 -7.24 5.67
C VAL A 42 -5.11 -6.32 5.84
N VAL A 43 -5.53 -5.71 4.75
CA VAL A 43 -6.70 -4.81 4.73
C VAL A 43 -7.67 -5.29 3.66
N ASP A 44 -8.89 -5.63 4.07
CA ASP A 44 -9.94 -6.05 3.14
C ASP A 44 -10.26 -4.94 2.16
N ASP A 45 -10.51 -5.30 0.91
CA ASP A 45 -10.82 -4.35 -0.16
C ASP A 45 -12.06 -3.49 0.14
N ASN A 46 -12.96 -3.98 0.98
CA ASN A 46 -14.13 -3.21 1.41
C ASN A 46 -13.76 -1.90 2.13
N PHE A 47 -12.54 -1.82 2.70
CA PHE A 47 -12.04 -0.60 3.33
C PHE A 47 -11.25 0.28 2.36
N ILE A 48 -10.81 -0.27 1.24
CA ILE A 48 -9.98 0.45 0.25
C ILE A 48 -10.83 0.97 -0.91
N GLU A 49 -11.73 0.16 -1.43
CA GLU A 49 -12.57 0.54 -2.57
C GLU A 49 -13.27 1.90 -2.38
N PRO A 50 -13.88 2.19 -1.21
CA PRO A 50 -14.57 3.48 -1.03
C PRO A 50 -13.67 4.70 -1.11
N ILE A 51 -12.36 4.54 -0.92
CA ILE A 51 -11.42 5.67 -0.91
C ILE A 51 -10.51 5.70 -2.15
N LEU A 52 -10.66 4.75 -3.09
CA LEU A 52 -9.78 4.66 -4.26
C LEU A 52 -9.72 5.95 -5.07
N ILE A 53 -10.88 6.59 -5.30
CA ILE A 53 -10.93 7.84 -6.07
C ILE A 53 -10.17 8.94 -5.34
N ASP A 54 -10.35 9.04 -4.03
CA ASP A 54 -9.66 10.05 -3.23
C ASP A 54 -8.15 9.77 -3.19
N LEU A 55 -7.76 8.49 -3.19
CA LEU A 55 -6.35 8.10 -3.20
C LEU A 55 -5.64 8.44 -4.51
N GLN A 56 -6.37 8.69 -5.61
CA GLN A 56 -5.78 9.13 -6.87
C GLN A 56 -5.09 10.49 -6.77
N LYS A 57 -5.31 11.20 -5.67
CA LYS A 57 -4.60 12.46 -5.40
C LYS A 57 -3.18 12.23 -4.89
N LEU A 58 -2.86 11.00 -4.45
CA LEU A 58 -1.55 10.69 -3.90
C LEU A 58 -0.52 10.50 -5.01
N ASP A 59 0.60 11.20 -4.88
CA ASP A 59 1.76 10.94 -5.72
C ASP A 59 2.49 9.72 -5.17
N CYS A 60 2.43 8.64 -5.91
CA CYS A 60 3.04 7.37 -5.55
C CYS A 60 3.98 6.90 -6.66
N TYR A 61 4.53 5.69 -6.48
CA TYR A 61 5.36 5.04 -7.49
C TYR A 61 4.91 3.59 -7.61
N TRP A 62 4.80 3.09 -8.83
CA TRP A 62 4.36 1.72 -9.10
C TRP A 62 5.54 0.86 -9.50
N HIS A 63 5.87 -0.14 -8.66
CA HIS A 63 6.96 -1.11 -8.85
C HIS A 63 8.37 -0.55 -8.80
N THR A 64 8.59 0.73 -9.04
CA THR A 64 9.90 1.38 -9.01
C THR A 64 9.74 2.88 -8.89
N LEU A 65 10.73 3.55 -8.29
CA LEU A 65 10.75 5.01 -8.22
C LEU A 65 10.85 5.69 -9.60
N GLN A 66 11.16 4.92 -10.64
CA GLN A 66 11.22 5.44 -12.00
C GLN A 66 9.86 5.46 -12.70
N ASN A 67 8.80 4.98 -12.04
CA ASN A 67 7.47 4.90 -12.61
C ASN A 67 6.43 5.60 -11.71
N PRO A 68 6.34 6.94 -11.75
CA PRO A 68 5.34 7.65 -10.97
C PRO A 68 3.92 7.22 -11.34
N GLY A 69 3.06 7.09 -10.34
CA GLY A 69 1.65 6.77 -10.54
C GLY A 69 0.78 7.50 -9.53
N LYS A 70 -0.47 7.74 -9.90
CA LYS A 70 -1.43 8.40 -9.01
C LYS A 70 -2.23 7.36 -8.24
N GLY A 71 -2.10 7.37 -6.92
CA GLY A 71 -2.81 6.45 -6.05
C GLY A 71 -2.22 5.05 -6.03
N LEU A 72 -3.04 4.09 -5.65
CA LEU A 72 -2.63 2.69 -5.53
C LEU A 72 -2.72 1.97 -6.87
N ALA A 73 -1.69 1.19 -7.20
CA ALA A 73 -1.78 0.20 -8.25
C ALA A 73 -2.66 -0.94 -7.71
N TYR A 74 -3.91 -0.96 -8.10
CA TYR A 74 -4.94 -1.80 -7.48
C TYR A 74 -4.57 -3.30 -7.48
N CYS A 75 -4.00 -3.77 -8.58
CA CYS A 75 -3.55 -5.16 -8.73
C CYS A 75 -2.03 -5.29 -8.73
N GLY A 76 -1.31 -4.24 -8.41
CA GLY A 76 0.15 -4.21 -8.47
C GLY A 76 0.78 -3.85 -7.14
N ILE A 77 2.01 -3.34 -7.24
CA ILE A 77 2.80 -2.94 -6.07
C ILE A 77 2.99 -1.43 -6.11
N THR A 78 2.65 -0.77 -5.00
CA THR A 78 2.76 0.68 -4.87
C THR A 78 3.78 1.02 -3.79
N LEU A 79 4.61 2.02 -4.06
CA LEU A 79 5.50 2.63 -3.08
C LEU A 79 4.92 3.99 -2.73
N ILE A 80 4.55 4.18 -1.47
CA ILE A 80 3.94 5.42 -0.99
C ILE A 80 5.01 6.21 -0.24
N PRO A 81 5.46 7.35 -0.77
CA PRO A 81 6.48 8.14 -0.09
C PRO A 81 5.94 8.84 1.15
N PRO A 82 6.81 9.22 2.10
CA PRO A 82 6.38 9.86 3.35
C PRO A 82 5.50 11.10 3.16
N GLU A 83 5.78 11.93 2.18
CA GLU A 83 4.99 13.13 1.90
C GLU A 83 3.56 12.81 1.46
N SER A 84 3.35 11.68 0.80
CA SER A 84 2.00 11.24 0.39
C SER A 84 1.25 10.55 1.52
N ILE A 85 1.96 9.97 2.49
CA ILE A 85 1.34 9.36 3.67
C ILE A 85 0.57 10.41 4.48
N LYS A 86 1.07 11.64 4.54
CA LYS A 86 0.37 12.73 5.22
C LYS A 86 -1.00 13.00 4.59
N ILE A 87 -1.07 12.94 3.26
CA ILE A 87 -2.32 13.16 2.52
C ILE A 87 -3.26 11.97 2.72
N LEU A 88 -2.73 10.74 2.73
CA LEU A 88 -3.51 9.54 3.03
C LEU A 88 -4.20 9.66 4.39
N LEU A 89 -3.49 10.13 5.41
CA LEU A 89 -4.03 10.28 6.76
C LEU A 89 -5.09 11.36 6.88
N LEU A 90 -5.20 12.28 5.91
CA LEU A 90 -6.21 13.32 5.88
C LEU A 90 -7.53 12.86 5.25
N GLN A 91 -7.60 11.63 4.73
CA GLN A 91 -8.82 11.14 4.08
C GLN A 91 -9.87 10.77 5.13
N ASP A 92 -10.99 11.47 5.12
CA ASP A 92 -12.07 11.26 6.09
C ASP A 92 -12.64 9.85 6.07
N LYS A 93 -12.63 9.21 4.91
CA LYS A 93 -13.18 7.87 4.72
C LYS A 93 -12.22 6.75 5.07
N LEU A 94 -11.00 7.07 5.47
CA LEU A 94 -10.03 6.07 5.92
C LEU A 94 -10.39 5.66 7.35
N GLU A 95 -10.97 4.48 7.48
CA GLU A 95 -11.52 4.01 8.77
C GLU A 95 -10.79 2.81 9.35
N TYR A 96 -9.94 2.14 8.56
CA TYR A 96 -9.27 0.93 9.03
C TYR A 96 -8.16 1.27 10.03
N THR A 97 -8.40 0.96 11.30
CA THR A 97 -7.54 1.36 12.43
C THR A 97 -6.09 0.92 12.26
N ASP A 98 -5.85 -0.34 11.86
CA ASP A 98 -4.49 -0.85 11.71
C ASP A 98 -3.72 -0.13 10.61
N LEU A 99 -4.39 0.25 9.52
CA LEU A 99 -3.76 1.01 8.46
C LEU A 99 -3.43 2.43 8.91
N ILE A 100 -4.34 3.07 9.64
CA ILE A 100 -4.10 4.39 10.21
C ILE A 100 -2.89 4.36 11.15
N TYR A 101 -2.81 3.35 11.99
CA TYR A 101 -1.68 3.18 12.93
C TYR A 101 -0.36 3.01 12.16
N LEU A 102 -0.36 2.11 11.17
CA LEU A 102 0.82 1.87 10.34
C LEU A 102 1.28 3.11 9.59
N ALA A 103 0.32 3.86 9.02
CA ALA A 103 0.62 5.08 8.29
C ALA A 103 1.19 6.18 9.21
N ASN A 104 0.66 6.31 10.42
CA ASN A 104 1.21 7.25 11.40
C ASN A 104 2.64 6.87 11.78
N GLN A 105 2.91 5.59 11.98
CA GLN A 105 4.26 5.12 12.31
C GLN A 105 5.23 5.42 11.16
N ALA A 106 4.85 5.10 9.93
CA ALA A 106 5.69 5.35 8.76
C ALA A 106 5.97 6.86 8.60
N LYS A 107 4.97 7.70 8.82
CA LYS A 107 5.11 9.15 8.76
C LYS A 107 6.12 9.64 9.80
N GLU A 108 5.99 9.20 11.05
CA GLU A 108 6.88 9.61 12.13
C GLU A 108 8.33 9.18 11.89
N GLU A 109 8.52 7.99 11.31
CA GLU A 109 9.84 7.45 11.00
C GLU A 109 10.38 7.93 9.65
N ASN A 110 9.60 8.71 8.90
CA ASN A 110 9.95 9.22 7.58
C ASN A 110 10.30 8.09 6.61
N LYS A 111 9.47 7.05 6.59
CA LYS A 111 9.66 5.86 5.77
C LYS A 111 8.56 5.70 4.73
N TYR A 112 8.88 4.98 3.65
CA TYR A 112 7.90 4.58 2.63
C TYR A 112 7.00 3.47 3.16
N ILE A 113 5.78 3.41 2.63
CA ILE A 113 4.90 2.26 2.76
C ILE A 113 4.93 1.51 1.44
N ILE A 114 5.06 0.18 1.50
CA ILE A 114 4.85 -0.68 0.33
C ILE A 114 3.44 -1.26 0.42
N HIS A 115 2.73 -1.25 -0.70
CA HIS A 115 1.38 -1.79 -0.85
C HIS A 115 1.39 -2.90 -1.89
N PHE A 116 0.84 -4.05 -1.52
CA PHE A 116 0.57 -5.14 -2.44
C PHE A 116 -0.92 -5.17 -2.71
N GLY A 117 -1.31 -5.00 -3.98
CA GLY A 117 -2.70 -5.01 -4.42
C GLY A 117 -3.29 -6.41 -4.52
N ILE A 118 -4.52 -6.44 -4.95
CA ILE A 118 -5.28 -7.70 -5.08
C ILE A 118 -4.96 -8.47 -6.35
#